data_baa25c070a667ed53e9df24cf982a245
#
_entry.id   baa25c070a667ed53e9df24cf982a245
#
_cell.length_a   1.000
_cell.length_b   1.000
_cell.length_c   1.000
_cell.angle_alpha   90.00
_cell.angle_beta   90.00
_cell.angle_gamma   90.00
#
_symmetry.space_group_name_H-M   'P 1'
#
loop_
_entity.id
_entity.type
_entity.pdbx_description
1 polymer ?
#
loop_
_entity_poly.entity_id
_entity_poly.type
_entity_poly.pdbx_seq_one_letter_code
_entity_poly.pdbx_strand_id
1 'polypeptide(L)'
;MSVETQKETLGFQTEVKQLLHLMIHSLYSNKEIFLRELISNASDAVDKLRFEALSKPDLLEGGAELKIRVSFDKEAKTVTLEDNGIGMSREDVITHLGTIAKSGTADFMKNLSGDQKKDSHLIGQFGVGFYSAFIVADHVEVFSRRAGLPASEGVHWSSKGEGEFEVATVEKAERGTRIVLHLKSGEDEFADGYRLRNIIKKYSDHIALPIELPKEQAAAEGEEAPAVEWETVNRASALWTRPRTEVKDEEYQEFYKHVAHDFESPLSWSHNKVEGKLEYTSLLYVPARAPFDLYQREAPRGLKLYVQRVFVMDQAESFLPLYMRFVKGVVDSNDLSLNVSREILQKDPIIDSMKSALTKRVLDMLEKLAKNEPEQYKGFWKNFGQVMKEGPAEDLANKEKIAGLLRFASTHEEGGEQVVALAEYLARAKEGQDKIYYLTGETYAQVKNSPHLEVFRKKGIEVLLLTDRIDEWLMSYLSDFDGKGFVDVARGDLDLGKLDSEEDKKAHEEIAKDKEGLIERLKTALGDAVSEVRVSHRLTDSPAILAIGEADLGLQMRQILEASGQKVPDSKPIFEFNPAHPLIGKLDAEQSEERFGDLSHILFDQAALAAGDSLKDPAAYVRRLNKLLVELSV
;
A
#
# COMPACT_ATOMS: atom_id res chain seq x y z
N MET A 1 4.38 -41.58 -53.70
CA MET A 1 5.71 -41.08 -53.31
C MET A 1 5.57 -40.45 -51.96
N SER A 2 6.05 -41.09 -50.90
CA SER A 2 6.10 -40.54 -49.56
C SER A 2 7.26 -39.56 -49.49
N VAL A 3 6.99 -38.30 -49.18
CA VAL A 3 8.03 -37.31 -48.89
C VAL A 3 8.61 -37.66 -47.52
N GLU A 4 9.84 -38.15 -47.48
CA GLU A 4 10.61 -38.29 -46.24
C GLU A 4 10.89 -36.89 -45.71
N THR A 5 10.31 -36.56 -44.59
CA THR A 5 10.55 -35.29 -43.88
C THR A 5 11.93 -35.43 -43.16
N GLN A 6 12.99 -34.92 -43.77
CA GLN A 6 14.26 -34.73 -43.08
C GLN A 6 14.08 -33.63 -42.05
N LYS A 7 14.18 -33.98 -40.78
CA LYS A 7 14.14 -33.03 -39.65
C LYS A 7 15.57 -32.54 -39.36
N GLU A 8 15.83 -31.29 -39.66
CA GLU A 8 17.13 -30.67 -39.37
C GLU A 8 16.97 -29.71 -38.21
N THR A 9 17.85 -29.76 -37.24
CA THR A 9 17.89 -28.84 -36.10
C THR A 9 18.98 -27.80 -36.34
N LEU A 10 18.60 -26.54 -36.56
CA LEU A 10 19.51 -25.43 -36.78
C LEU A 10 19.58 -24.57 -35.53
N GLY A 11 20.78 -24.05 -35.21
CA GLY A 11 21.01 -23.09 -34.13
C GLY A 11 20.65 -21.66 -34.59
N PHE A 12 20.11 -20.85 -33.65
CA PHE A 12 19.90 -19.41 -33.89
C PHE A 12 21.24 -18.70 -34.05
N GLN A 13 21.32 -17.78 -35.00
CA GLN A 13 22.46 -16.86 -35.16
C GLN A 13 22.13 -15.51 -34.55
N THR A 14 23.12 -14.80 -34.01
CA THR A 14 22.94 -13.54 -33.29
C THR A 14 23.69 -12.42 -33.99
N GLU A 15 22.98 -11.34 -34.28
CA GLU A 15 23.54 -10.03 -34.68
C GLU A 15 23.99 -9.28 -33.41
N VAL A 16 25.27 -9.41 -33.03
CA VAL A 16 25.83 -8.90 -31.78
C VAL A 16 25.65 -7.38 -31.64
N LYS A 17 25.83 -6.63 -32.71
CA LYS A 17 25.68 -5.17 -32.73
C LYS A 17 24.25 -4.73 -32.44
N GLN A 18 23.25 -5.39 -33.02
CA GLN A 18 21.84 -5.14 -32.74
C GLN A 18 21.45 -5.54 -31.32
N LEU A 19 21.94 -6.67 -30.82
CA LEU A 19 21.68 -7.11 -29.46
C LEU A 19 22.21 -6.10 -28.44
N LEU A 20 23.45 -5.64 -28.60
CA LEU A 20 24.04 -4.59 -27.76
C LEU A 20 23.23 -3.29 -27.82
N HIS A 21 22.80 -2.87 -29.02
CA HIS A 21 21.97 -1.67 -29.19
C HIS A 21 20.63 -1.80 -28.43
N LEU A 22 19.96 -2.95 -28.51
CA LEU A 22 18.72 -3.21 -27.77
C LEU A 22 18.96 -3.19 -26.24
N MET A 23 20.06 -3.79 -25.79
CA MET A 23 20.43 -3.81 -24.37
C MET A 23 20.74 -2.42 -23.84
N ILE A 24 21.43 -1.59 -24.59
CA ILE A 24 21.82 -0.23 -24.18
C ILE A 24 20.61 0.71 -24.19
N HIS A 25 19.71 0.60 -25.19
CA HIS A 25 18.65 1.59 -25.41
C HIS A 25 17.24 1.17 -24.99
N SER A 26 16.99 -0.13 -24.75
CA SER A 26 15.63 -0.62 -24.47
C SER A 26 15.47 -1.34 -23.13
N LEU A 27 16.58 -1.75 -22.49
CA LEU A 27 16.51 -2.49 -21.22
C LEU A 27 16.27 -1.60 -20.01
N TYR A 28 16.76 -0.36 -20.04
CA TYR A 28 16.75 0.53 -18.89
C TYR A 28 16.02 1.82 -19.23
N SER A 29 15.03 2.18 -18.38
CA SER A 29 14.26 3.43 -18.53
C SER A 29 14.99 4.64 -17.95
N ASN A 30 15.91 4.42 -16.98
CA ASN A 30 16.64 5.46 -16.28
C ASN A 30 18.16 5.31 -16.48
N LYS A 31 18.80 6.39 -16.96
CA LYS A 31 20.26 6.40 -17.22
C LYS A 31 21.10 6.25 -15.95
N GLU A 32 20.62 6.72 -14.79
CA GLU A 32 21.32 6.62 -13.49
C GLU A 32 21.75 5.19 -13.14
N ILE A 33 21.07 4.21 -13.71
CA ILE A 33 21.29 2.78 -13.45
C ILE A 33 22.71 2.32 -13.81
N PHE A 34 23.39 3.00 -14.73
CA PHE A 34 24.77 2.64 -15.07
C PHE A 34 25.67 2.59 -13.82
N LEU A 35 25.55 3.60 -12.95
CA LEU A 35 26.40 3.67 -11.75
C LEU A 35 25.97 2.61 -10.71
N ARG A 36 24.67 2.35 -10.56
CA ARG A 36 24.16 1.27 -9.71
C ARG A 36 24.77 -0.09 -10.12
N GLU A 37 24.71 -0.42 -11.40
CA GLU A 37 25.21 -1.71 -11.89
C GLU A 37 26.72 -1.84 -11.75
N LEU A 38 27.47 -0.78 -12.04
CA LEU A 38 28.94 -0.79 -11.89
C LEU A 38 29.36 -0.92 -10.42
N ILE A 39 28.69 -0.20 -9.50
CA ILE A 39 28.93 -0.33 -8.05
C ILE A 39 28.56 -1.74 -7.56
N SER A 40 27.46 -2.31 -8.05
CA SER A 40 27.06 -3.68 -7.71
C SER A 40 28.10 -4.70 -8.15
N ASN A 41 28.65 -4.55 -9.37
CA ASN A 41 29.72 -5.42 -9.86
C ASN A 41 31.02 -5.27 -9.05
N ALA A 42 31.36 -4.05 -8.64
CA ALA A 42 32.50 -3.78 -7.77
C ALA A 42 32.33 -4.41 -6.38
N SER A 43 31.12 -4.34 -5.81
CA SER A 43 30.76 -5.01 -4.56
C SER A 43 30.93 -6.54 -4.68
N ASP A 44 30.43 -7.14 -5.76
CA ASP A 44 30.58 -8.56 -6.02
C ASP A 44 32.06 -8.97 -6.14
N ALA A 45 32.90 -8.13 -6.76
CA ALA A 45 34.33 -8.39 -6.89
C ALA A 45 35.04 -8.39 -5.53
N VAL A 46 34.62 -7.51 -4.61
CA VAL A 46 35.14 -7.47 -3.25
C VAL A 46 34.66 -8.66 -2.43
N ASP A 47 33.41 -9.06 -2.54
CA ASP A 47 32.88 -10.21 -1.80
C ASP A 47 33.49 -11.53 -2.28
N LYS A 48 33.77 -11.67 -3.59
CA LYS A 48 34.57 -12.80 -4.13
C LYS A 48 35.97 -12.84 -3.54
N LEU A 49 36.65 -11.68 -3.43
CA LEU A 49 37.94 -11.58 -2.79
C LEU A 49 37.89 -12.04 -1.33
N ARG A 50 36.92 -11.51 -0.56
CA ARG A 50 36.69 -11.91 0.85
C ARG A 50 36.54 -13.42 0.96
N PHE A 51 35.73 -14.02 0.09
CA PHE A 51 35.47 -15.45 0.10
C PHE A 51 36.72 -16.28 -0.25
N GLU A 52 37.42 -15.94 -1.34
CA GLU A 52 38.64 -16.64 -1.72
C GLU A 52 39.76 -16.48 -0.67
N ALA A 53 39.85 -15.31 -0.04
CA ALA A 53 40.81 -15.00 1.01
C ALA A 53 40.61 -15.83 2.30
N LEU A 54 39.41 -16.39 2.55
CA LEU A 54 39.20 -17.32 3.67
C LEU A 54 40.10 -18.54 3.56
N SER A 55 40.39 -19.01 2.34
CA SER A 55 41.28 -20.16 2.08
C SER A 55 42.69 -19.72 1.69
N LYS A 56 42.88 -18.50 1.19
CA LYS A 56 44.15 -17.95 0.69
C LYS A 56 44.32 -16.48 1.15
N PRO A 57 44.70 -16.24 2.41
CA PRO A 57 44.80 -14.89 2.97
C PRO A 57 45.76 -13.94 2.22
N ASP A 58 46.75 -14.49 1.54
CA ASP A 58 47.76 -13.75 0.74
C ASP A 58 47.12 -12.96 -0.42
N LEU A 59 45.90 -13.34 -0.85
CA LEU A 59 45.15 -12.58 -1.86
C LEU A 59 44.78 -11.18 -1.41
N LEU A 60 44.77 -10.90 -0.11
CA LEU A 60 44.54 -9.56 0.44
C LEU A 60 45.73 -8.59 0.24
N GLU A 61 46.89 -9.09 -0.18
CA GLU A 61 48.07 -8.29 -0.58
C GLU A 61 48.42 -7.16 0.44
N GLY A 62 48.46 -7.49 1.74
CA GLY A 62 48.85 -6.55 2.80
C GLY A 62 47.69 -5.85 3.54
N GLY A 63 46.44 -6.28 3.36
CA GLY A 63 45.36 -5.90 4.24
C GLY A 63 44.77 -4.51 3.99
N ALA A 64 44.82 -4.03 2.76
CA ALA A 64 44.18 -2.76 2.41
C ALA A 64 42.67 -2.78 2.72
N GLU A 65 42.14 -1.71 3.27
CA GLU A 65 40.70 -1.53 3.50
C GLU A 65 39.95 -1.70 2.17
N LEU A 66 38.93 -2.57 2.20
CA LEU A 66 38.13 -2.89 1.01
C LEU A 66 37.12 -1.76 0.77
N LYS A 67 37.15 -1.17 -0.42
CA LYS A 67 36.34 -0.01 -0.78
C LYS A 67 36.12 0.14 -2.28
N ILE A 68 35.21 1.02 -2.62
CA ILE A 68 34.93 1.47 -3.97
C ILE A 68 35.21 2.97 -4.04
N ARG A 69 35.86 3.44 -5.10
CA ARG A 69 36.08 4.86 -5.37
C ARG A 69 35.40 5.26 -6.65
N VAL A 70 34.72 6.40 -6.62
CA VAL A 70 34.16 7.03 -7.81
C VAL A 70 34.76 8.41 -7.93
N SER A 71 35.27 8.74 -9.11
CA SER A 71 35.80 10.06 -9.42
C SER A 71 35.31 10.54 -10.77
N PHE A 72 35.52 11.80 -11.05
CA PHE A 72 35.12 12.42 -12.32
C PHE A 72 36.11 13.49 -12.75
N ASP A 73 36.19 13.74 -14.05
CA ASP A 73 36.90 14.85 -14.62
C ASP A 73 35.97 15.62 -15.59
N LYS A 74 35.69 16.88 -15.25
CA LYS A 74 34.77 17.72 -16.04
C LYS A 74 35.37 18.14 -17.40
N GLU A 75 36.67 18.32 -17.46
CA GLU A 75 37.36 18.76 -18.72
C GLU A 75 37.51 17.58 -19.68
N ALA A 76 37.97 16.44 -19.16
CA ALA A 76 38.09 15.21 -19.93
C ALA A 76 36.73 14.51 -20.16
N LYS A 77 35.65 14.96 -19.50
CA LYS A 77 34.30 14.37 -19.54
C LYS A 77 34.34 12.88 -19.23
N THR A 78 34.99 12.52 -18.14
CA THR A 78 35.11 11.13 -17.72
C THR A 78 34.51 10.90 -16.32
N VAL A 79 33.99 9.70 -16.13
CA VAL A 79 33.67 9.14 -14.81
C VAL A 79 34.50 7.88 -14.61
N THR A 80 35.17 7.78 -13.50
CA THR A 80 36.02 6.62 -13.15
C THR A 80 35.48 5.93 -11.92
N LEU A 81 35.35 4.61 -11.98
CA LEU A 81 35.02 3.74 -10.86
C LEU A 81 36.17 2.76 -10.61
N GLU A 82 36.59 2.65 -9.36
CA GLU A 82 37.67 1.76 -8.92
C GLU A 82 37.22 0.88 -7.76
N ASP A 83 37.51 -0.41 -7.81
CA ASP A 83 37.42 -1.34 -6.69
C ASP A 83 38.80 -1.99 -6.41
N ASN A 84 39.02 -2.37 -5.17
CA ASN A 84 40.19 -3.16 -4.77
C ASN A 84 39.81 -4.62 -4.46
N GLY A 85 38.81 -5.15 -5.20
CA GLY A 85 38.34 -6.53 -5.12
C GLY A 85 39.28 -7.55 -5.76
N ILE A 86 38.71 -8.68 -6.16
CA ILE A 86 39.45 -9.82 -6.71
C ILE A 86 40.17 -9.49 -8.03
N GLY A 87 39.63 -8.52 -8.82
CA GLY A 87 40.10 -8.22 -10.15
C GLY A 87 39.89 -9.35 -11.17
N MET A 88 40.45 -9.17 -12.36
CA MET A 88 40.31 -10.11 -13.49
C MET A 88 41.66 -10.37 -14.13
N SER A 89 41.87 -11.63 -14.51
CA SER A 89 42.97 -12.04 -15.43
C SER A 89 42.62 -11.71 -16.88
N ARG A 90 43.55 -11.84 -17.80
CA ARG A 90 43.31 -11.67 -19.23
C ARG A 90 42.23 -12.60 -19.77
N GLU A 91 42.23 -13.85 -19.29
CA GLU A 91 41.22 -14.84 -19.67
C GLU A 91 39.85 -14.48 -19.11
N ASP A 92 39.76 -14.01 -17.85
CA ASP A 92 38.53 -13.54 -17.23
C ASP A 92 37.91 -12.38 -18.01
N VAL A 93 38.74 -11.40 -18.41
CA VAL A 93 38.29 -10.21 -19.17
C VAL A 93 37.71 -10.61 -20.53
N ILE A 94 38.42 -11.48 -21.29
CA ILE A 94 37.93 -11.98 -22.59
C ILE A 94 36.62 -12.76 -22.40
N THR A 95 36.56 -13.58 -21.36
CA THR A 95 35.42 -14.47 -21.12
C THR A 95 34.18 -13.72 -20.60
N HIS A 96 34.34 -12.74 -19.69
CA HIS A 96 33.22 -12.10 -18.99
C HIS A 96 32.84 -10.75 -19.60
N LEU A 97 33.77 -9.98 -20.14
CA LEU A 97 33.47 -8.71 -20.83
C LEU A 97 33.34 -8.90 -22.34
N GLY A 98 33.91 -9.94 -22.90
CA GLY A 98 33.81 -10.27 -24.33
C GLY A 98 32.61 -11.13 -24.71
N THR A 99 31.84 -11.65 -23.74
CA THR A 99 30.66 -12.48 -23.98
C THR A 99 29.44 -11.87 -23.35
N ILE A 100 28.47 -11.46 -24.16
CA ILE A 100 27.22 -10.85 -23.72
C ILE A 100 26.40 -11.87 -22.92
N ALA A 101 25.76 -11.43 -21.83
CA ALA A 101 24.95 -12.22 -20.91
C ALA A 101 25.72 -13.39 -20.24
N LYS A 102 27.05 -13.29 -20.12
CA LYS A 102 27.84 -14.20 -19.33
C LYS A 102 28.25 -13.57 -18.00
N SER A 103 27.78 -14.14 -16.91
CA SER A 103 28.05 -13.63 -15.56
C SER A 103 29.12 -14.43 -14.86
N GLY A 104 30.27 -13.81 -14.56
CA GLY A 104 31.30 -14.41 -13.71
C GLY A 104 30.84 -14.61 -12.26
N THR A 105 29.82 -13.88 -11.83
CA THR A 105 29.15 -14.06 -10.54
C THR A 105 28.28 -15.31 -10.54
N ALA A 106 27.49 -15.53 -11.60
CA ALA A 106 26.71 -16.75 -11.74
C ALA A 106 27.60 -18.03 -11.82
N ASP A 107 28.73 -17.93 -12.51
CA ASP A 107 29.68 -19.06 -12.59
C ASP A 107 30.36 -19.31 -11.24
N PHE A 108 30.72 -18.28 -10.50
CA PHE A 108 31.25 -18.43 -9.14
C PHE A 108 30.20 -19.07 -8.20
N MET A 109 28.93 -18.63 -8.24
CA MET A 109 27.85 -19.19 -7.42
C MET A 109 27.57 -20.68 -7.70
N LYS A 110 27.79 -21.17 -8.94
CA LYS A 110 27.65 -22.61 -9.28
C LYS A 110 28.69 -23.46 -8.56
N ASN A 111 29.86 -22.92 -8.26
CA ASN A 111 30.97 -23.61 -7.61
C ASN A 111 30.87 -23.60 -6.08
N LEU A 112 29.93 -22.83 -5.50
CA LEU A 112 29.70 -22.80 -4.06
C LEU A 112 28.80 -23.96 -3.62
N SER A 113 29.09 -24.54 -2.47
CA SER A 113 28.30 -25.61 -1.86
C SER A 113 27.30 -25.09 -0.84
N GLY A 114 26.10 -25.66 -0.81
CA GLY A 114 25.09 -25.55 0.27
C GLY A 114 25.01 -24.19 1.01
N ASP A 115 25.54 -24.17 2.23
CA ASP A 115 25.47 -22.98 3.11
C ASP A 115 26.32 -21.81 2.60
N GLN A 116 27.43 -22.08 1.92
CA GLN A 116 28.28 -21.03 1.32
C GLN A 116 27.56 -20.23 0.24
N LYS A 117 26.62 -20.85 -0.48
CA LYS A 117 25.81 -20.18 -1.48
C LYS A 117 24.80 -19.20 -0.84
N LYS A 118 24.31 -19.54 0.36
CA LYS A 118 23.39 -18.67 1.11
C LYS A 118 24.10 -17.47 1.71
N ASP A 119 25.35 -17.64 2.12
CA ASP A 119 26.15 -16.58 2.74
C ASP A 119 26.75 -15.61 1.71
N SER A 120 26.73 -15.97 0.41
CA SER A 120 27.23 -15.10 -0.65
C SER A 120 26.16 -14.09 -1.10
N HIS A 121 26.34 -12.82 -0.75
CA HIS A 121 25.45 -11.72 -1.13
C HIS A 121 25.76 -11.15 -2.53
N LEU A 122 25.96 -12.02 -3.53
CA LEU A 122 26.36 -11.62 -4.86
C LEU A 122 25.19 -11.19 -5.74
N ILE A 123 25.27 -10.00 -6.34
CA ILE A 123 24.17 -9.25 -6.97
C ILE A 123 24.10 -9.49 -8.49
N GLY A 124 25.25 -9.56 -9.18
CA GLY A 124 25.38 -9.53 -10.64
C GLY A 124 25.16 -10.87 -11.34
N GLN A 125 23.93 -11.39 -11.38
CA GLN A 125 23.62 -12.73 -11.91
C GLN A 125 23.42 -12.79 -13.44
N PHE A 126 23.01 -11.67 -14.09
CA PHE A 126 22.57 -11.66 -15.48
C PHE A 126 23.70 -11.46 -16.51
N GLY A 127 24.86 -10.93 -16.12
CA GLY A 127 25.97 -10.66 -17.03
C GLY A 127 25.73 -9.55 -18.06
N VAL A 128 24.76 -8.67 -17.80
CA VAL A 128 24.38 -7.57 -18.68
C VAL A 128 24.60 -6.19 -18.04
N GLY A 129 24.71 -6.11 -16.72
CA GLY A 129 24.80 -4.86 -15.96
C GLY A 129 25.98 -4.00 -16.37
N PHE A 130 27.12 -4.59 -16.74
CA PHE A 130 28.30 -3.88 -17.21
C PHE A 130 28.01 -3.03 -18.46
N TYR A 131 27.21 -3.54 -19.39
CA TYR A 131 26.90 -2.83 -20.64
C TYR A 131 26.02 -1.59 -20.44
N SER A 132 25.44 -1.40 -19.25
CA SER A 132 24.73 -0.16 -18.90
C SER A 132 25.67 1.07 -18.93
N ALA A 133 26.99 0.87 -18.81
CA ALA A 133 28.00 1.91 -18.99
C ALA A 133 27.85 2.64 -20.33
N PHE A 134 27.51 1.92 -21.41
CA PHE A 134 27.31 2.48 -22.73
C PHE A 134 26.01 3.28 -22.90
N ILE A 135 25.15 3.36 -21.88
CA ILE A 135 24.03 4.28 -21.89
C ILE A 135 24.53 5.73 -21.88
N VAL A 136 25.57 6.01 -21.07
CA VAL A 136 26.13 7.35 -20.84
C VAL A 136 27.49 7.55 -21.49
N ALA A 137 28.21 6.48 -21.84
CA ALA A 137 29.57 6.53 -22.42
C ALA A 137 29.57 6.06 -23.89
N ASP A 138 30.39 6.71 -24.73
CA ASP A 138 30.68 6.28 -26.09
C ASP A 138 31.96 5.44 -26.19
N HIS A 139 32.79 5.44 -25.13
CA HIS A 139 33.98 4.63 -25.00
C HIS A 139 34.18 4.24 -23.54
N VAL A 140 34.48 2.98 -23.30
CA VAL A 140 34.71 2.41 -21.95
C VAL A 140 36.05 1.70 -21.94
N GLU A 141 36.88 2.03 -20.95
CA GLU A 141 38.15 1.36 -20.69
C GLU A 141 38.10 0.63 -19.33
N VAL A 142 38.68 -0.55 -19.28
CA VAL A 142 38.78 -1.37 -18.05
C VAL A 142 40.22 -1.77 -17.84
N PHE A 143 40.80 -1.38 -16.71
CA PHE A 143 42.11 -1.80 -16.25
C PHE A 143 41.93 -2.75 -15.07
N SER A 144 42.40 -3.99 -15.17
CA SER A 144 42.20 -4.95 -14.11
C SER A 144 43.45 -5.81 -13.88
N ARG A 145 43.66 -6.19 -12.63
CA ARG A 145 44.64 -7.23 -12.24
C ARG A 145 44.03 -8.14 -11.19
N ARG A 146 44.01 -9.42 -11.48
CA ARG A 146 43.52 -10.42 -10.53
C ARG A 146 44.46 -10.51 -9.32
N ALA A 147 43.90 -10.62 -8.12
CA ALA A 147 44.66 -10.85 -6.89
C ALA A 147 45.54 -12.09 -6.99
N GLY A 148 46.77 -11.96 -6.53
CA GLY A 148 47.80 -13.02 -6.60
C GLY A 148 48.57 -13.08 -7.92
N LEU A 149 48.25 -12.30 -8.94
CA LEU A 149 49.05 -12.13 -10.16
C LEU A 149 50.07 -10.99 -10.00
N PRO A 150 51.25 -11.08 -10.64
CA PRO A 150 52.22 -10.00 -10.61
C PRO A 150 51.73 -8.73 -11.34
N ALA A 151 52.31 -7.57 -11.03
CA ALA A 151 51.96 -6.29 -11.63
C ALA A 151 52.04 -6.27 -13.17
N SER A 152 52.97 -7.04 -13.74
CA SER A 152 53.17 -7.19 -15.21
C SER A 152 52.05 -7.94 -15.92
N GLU A 153 51.14 -8.59 -15.20
CA GLU A 153 49.99 -9.34 -15.74
C GLU A 153 48.68 -8.56 -15.62
N GLY A 154 48.76 -7.23 -15.47
CA GLY A 154 47.59 -6.35 -15.59
C GLY A 154 47.03 -6.38 -17.02
N VAL A 155 45.73 -6.11 -17.15
CA VAL A 155 44.99 -6.15 -18.41
C VAL A 155 44.27 -4.82 -18.63
N HIS A 156 44.38 -4.30 -19.85
CA HIS A 156 43.58 -3.20 -20.37
C HIS A 156 42.62 -3.74 -21.42
N TRP A 157 41.33 -3.48 -21.24
CA TRP A 157 40.26 -3.75 -22.19
C TRP A 157 39.61 -2.45 -22.57
N SER A 158 39.28 -2.27 -23.85
CA SER A 158 38.54 -1.09 -24.30
C SER A 158 37.53 -1.43 -25.37
N SER A 159 36.41 -0.70 -25.41
CA SER A 159 35.37 -0.84 -26.43
C SER A 159 34.56 0.42 -26.60
N LYS A 160 34.00 0.61 -27.80
CA LYS A 160 32.97 1.62 -28.11
C LYS A 160 31.53 1.06 -28.04
N GLY A 161 31.35 -0.18 -27.61
CA GLY A 161 30.01 -0.79 -27.55
C GLY A 161 29.41 -1.16 -28.91
N GLU A 162 30.24 -1.22 -29.96
CA GLU A 162 29.83 -1.50 -31.35
C GLU A 162 30.04 -2.97 -31.79
N GLY A 163 30.28 -3.87 -30.83
CA GLY A 163 30.46 -5.30 -31.08
C GLY A 163 31.91 -5.76 -31.16
N GLU A 164 32.87 -4.84 -31.03
CA GLU A 164 34.31 -5.10 -31.00
C GLU A 164 34.92 -4.56 -29.72
N PHE A 165 36.05 -5.20 -29.29
CA PHE A 165 36.83 -4.77 -28.13
C PHE A 165 38.30 -5.06 -28.35
N GLU A 166 39.15 -4.29 -27.68
CA GLU A 166 40.60 -4.46 -27.69
C GLU A 166 41.07 -4.97 -26.32
N VAL A 167 42.11 -5.81 -26.30
CA VAL A 167 42.72 -6.34 -25.05
C VAL A 167 44.23 -6.26 -25.15
N ALA A 168 44.86 -5.54 -24.21
CA ALA A 168 46.28 -5.42 -24.07
C ALA A 168 46.75 -5.85 -22.68
N THR A 169 48.00 -6.29 -22.57
CA THR A 169 48.65 -6.51 -21.27
C THR A 169 49.33 -5.19 -20.86
N VAL A 170 49.11 -4.80 -19.61
CA VAL A 170 49.65 -3.55 -19.04
C VAL A 170 50.23 -3.78 -17.66
N GLU A 171 51.09 -2.91 -17.20
CA GLU A 171 51.57 -2.92 -15.83
C GLU A 171 50.50 -2.30 -14.91
N LYS A 172 50.05 -3.02 -13.88
CA LYS A 172 49.10 -2.53 -12.87
C LYS A 172 49.55 -3.01 -11.50
N ALA A 173 50.05 -2.08 -10.69
CA ALA A 173 50.64 -2.37 -9.38
C ALA A 173 49.60 -2.94 -8.38
N GLU A 174 48.39 -2.40 -8.37
CA GLU A 174 47.33 -2.74 -7.42
C GLU A 174 46.36 -3.79 -8.00
N ARG A 175 45.89 -4.73 -7.16
CA ARG A 175 44.79 -5.64 -7.54
C ARG A 175 43.47 -4.85 -7.69
N GLY A 176 42.45 -5.50 -8.26
CA GLY A 176 41.12 -4.94 -8.46
C GLY A 176 40.90 -4.37 -9.85
N THR A 177 39.85 -3.63 -10.04
CA THR A 177 39.40 -3.15 -11.34
C THR A 177 39.17 -1.63 -11.32
N ARG A 178 39.63 -0.94 -12.39
CA ARG A 178 39.36 0.46 -12.67
C ARG A 178 38.63 0.55 -13.99
N ILE A 179 37.48 1.21 -14.00
CA ILE A 179 36.63 1.43 -15.18
C ILE A 179 36.60 2.94 -15.46
N VAL A 180 36.94 3.33 -16.67
CA VAL A 180 36.89 4.73 -17.13
C VAL A 180 35.80 4.84 -18.20
N LEU A 181 34.85 5.71 -17.97
CA LEU A 181 33.73 6.03 -18.85
C LEU A 181 33.99 7.36 -19.53
N HIS A 182 34.17 7.37 -20.85
CA HIS A 182 34.20 8.60 -21.66
C HIS A 182 32.76 8.96 -22.02
N LEU A 183 32.24 10.05 -21.45
CA LEU A 183 30.85 10.42 -21.56
C LEU A 183 30.48 10.90 -22.97
N LYS A 184 29.30 10.49 -23.42
CA LYS A 184 28.69 10.98 -24.66
C LYS A 184 28.46 12.48 -24.62
N SER A 185 28.42 13.10 -25.78
CA SER A 185 27.94 14.48 -25.91
C SER A 185 26.49 14.58 -25.37
N GLY A 186 26.28 15.50 -24.42
CA GLY A 186 24.98 15.69 -23.75
C GLY A 186 24.78 14.89 -22.46
N GLU A 187 25.76 14.07 -22.04
CA GLU A 187 25.73 13.35 -20.76
C GLU A 187 26.69 13.97 -19.72
N ASP A 188 27.11 15.21 -19.93
CA ASP A 188 28.06 15.96 -19.09
C ASP A 188 27.55 16.11 -17.62
N GLU A 189 26.24 15.98 -17.38
CA GLU A 189 25.64 16.00 -16.04
C GLU A 189 26.22 14.93 -15.09
N PHE A 190 26.73 13.82 -15.62
CA PHE A 190 27.32 12.77 -14.82
C PHE A 190 28.79 13.04 -14.44
N ALA A 191 29.47 13.99 -15.06
CA ALA A 191 30.78 14.47 -14.63
C ALA A 191 30.65 15.51 -13.51
N ASP A 192 29.79 15.28 -12.53
CA ASP A 192 29.51 16.22 -11.45
C ASP A 192 29.40 15.51 -10.09
N GLY A 193 30.14 16.00 -9.09
CA GLY A 193 30.21 15.37 -7.77
C GLY A 193 28.88 15.31 -7.02
N TYR A 194 28.07 16.37 -7.11
CA TYR A 194 26.76 16.40 -6.49
C TYR A 194 25.81 15.37 -7.14
N ARG A 195 25.85 15.28 -8.48
CA ARG A 195 25.02 14.32 -9.23
C ARG A 195 25.38 12.87 -8.88
N LEU A 196 26.67 12.54 -8.92
CA LEU A 196 27.17 11.19 -8.57
C LEU A 196 26.84 10.84 -7.11
N ARG A 197 27.02 11.78 -6.17
CA ARG A 197 26.65 11.58 -4.76
C ARG A 197 25.17 11.23 -4.58
N ASN A 198 24.29 11.94 -5.28
CA ASN A 198 22.85 11.68 -5.20
C ASN A 198 22.48 10.30 -5.77
N ILE A 199 23.11 9.89 -6.87
CA ILE A 199 22.91 8.55 -7.45
C ILE A 199 23.38 7.48 -6.49
N ILE A 200 24.57 7.61 -5.88
CA ILE A 200 25.11 6.66 -4.91
C ILE A 200 24.19 6.56 -3.69
N LYS A 201 23.76 7.69 -3.13
CA LYS A 201 22.82 7.70 -1.99
C LYS A 201 21.49 7.06 -2.32
N LYS A 202 21.00 7.25 -3.54
CA LYS A 202 19.72 6.67 -3.97
C LYS A 202 19.76 5.16 -4.13
N TYR A 203 20.78 4.63 -4.80
CA TYR A 203 20.82 3.24 -5.24
C TYR A 203 21.74 2.33 -4.42
N SER A 204 22.77 2.89 -3.79
CA SER A 204 23.89 2.14 -3.21
C SER A 204 24.22 2.54 -1.76
N ASP A 205 23.33 3.29 -1.09
CA ASP A 205 23.59 3.82 0.27
C ASP A 205 23.87 2.72 1.30
N HIS A 206 23.29 1.55 1.11
CA HIS A 206 23.32 0.43 2.05
C HIS A 206 24.22 -0.73 1.66
N ILE A 207 24.99 -0.60 0.58
CA ILE A 207 26.03 -1.58 0.21
C ILE A 207 27.08 -1.60 1.33
N ALA A 208 27.46 -2.82 1.78
CA ALA A 208 28.32 -3.03 2.94
C ALA A 208 29.81 -2.72 2.68
N LEU A 209 30.08 -1.73 1.85
CA LEU A 209 31.41 -1.23 1.51
C LEU A 209 31.38 0.30 1.51
N PRO A 210 32.44 0.96 2.00
CA PRO A 210 32.57 2.41 1.83
C PRO A 210 32.73 2.74 0.33
N ILE A 211 31.90 3.68 -0.12
CA ILE A 211 32.00 4.29 -1.45
C ILE A 211 32.51 5.70 -1.26
N GLU A 212 33.71 5.96 -1.77
CA GLU A 212 34.41 7.23 -1.61
C GLU A 212 34.29 8.07 -2.88
N LEU A 213 34.00 9.38 -2.71
CA LEU A 213 34.13 10.41 -3.74
C LEU A 213 35.21 11.42 -3.36
N PRO A 214 35.78 12.14 -4.35
CA PRO A 214 36.62 13.30 -4.07
C PRO A 214 35.81 14.35 -3.30
N LYS A 215 36.38 14.88 -2.23
CA LYS A 215 35.82 15.99 -1.48
C LYS A 215 35.93 17.26 -2.31
N GLU A 216 34.82 17.96 -2.46
CA GLU A 216 34.82 19.23 -3.15
C GLU A 216 35.70 20.24 -2.37
N GLN A 217 36.85 20.59 -2.96
CA GLN A 217 37.71 21.62 -2.42
C GLN A 217 37.57 22.85 -3.34
N ALA A 218 37.22 23.98 -2.76
CA ALA A 218 37.27 25.23 -3.47
C ALA A 218 38.76 25.54 -3.73
N ALA A 219 39.23 25.38 -4.97
CA ALA A 219 40.57 25.79 -5.36
C ALA A 219 40.68 27.32 -5.19
N ALA A 220 41.58 27.79 -4.32
CA ALA A 220 41.96 29.18 -4.28
C ALA A 220 42.77 29.49 -5.55
N GLU A 221 42.41 30.55 -6.25
CA GLU A 221 43.14 30.97 -7.47
C GLU A 221 44.64 31.15 -7.15
N GLY A 222 45.49 30.29 -7.71
CA GLY A 222 46.96 30.45 -7.71
C GLY A 222 47.74 29.49 -6.80
N GLU A 223 47.12 28.52 -6.13
CA GLU A 223 47.82 27.48 -5.40
C GLU A 223 47.86 26.16 -6.18
N GLU A 224 48.95 25.36 -6.00
CA GLU A 224 49.02 23.99 -6.53
C GLU A 224 47.83 23.18 -6.01
N ALA A 225 47.18 22.43 -6.91
CA ALA A 225 46.01 21.61 -6.55
C ALA A 225 46.36 20.70 -5.36
N PRO A 226 45.65 20.83 -4.22
CA PRO A 226 45.93 19.99 -3.06
C PRO A 226 45.67 18.50 -3.39
N ALA A 227 46.34 17.60 -2.67
CA ALA A 227 46.11 16.18 -2.83
C ALA A 227 44.63 15.87 -2.66
N VAL A 228 44.06 15.02 -3.55
CA VAL A 228 42.65 14.66 -3.55
C VAL A 228 42.28 14.01 -2.19
N GLU A 229 41.50 14.71 -1.38
CA GLU A 229 40.89 14.13 -0.19
C GLU A 229 39.65 13.34 -0.60
N TRP A 230 39.52 12.15 -0.03
CA TRP A 230 38.37 11.27 -0.26
C TRP A 230 37.42 11.31 0.92
N GLU A 231 36.11 11.30 0.64
CA GLU A 231 35.07 11.17 1.67
C GLU A 231 34.12 10.00 1.35
N THR A 232 33.75 9.25 2.37
CA THR A 232 32.72 8.20 2.25
C THR A 232 31.35 8.86 2.12
N VAL A 233 30.61 8.52 1.05
CA VAL A 233 29.34 9.17 0.71
C VAL A 233 28.10 8.31 0.97
N ASN A 234 28.29 7.01 1.20
CA ASN A 234 27.21 6.08 1.56
C ASN A 234 27.28 5.71 3.04
N ARG A 235 26.18 5.18 3.58
CA ARG A 235 26.12 4.72 4.98
C ARG A 235 26.87 3.41 5.22
N ALA A 236 27.15 2.64 4.18
CA ALA A 236 27.84 1.34 4.20
C ALA A 236 27.22 0.32 5.18
N SER A 237 26.02 0.55 5.65
CA SER A 237 25.26 -0.34 6.54
C SER A 237 23.78 -0.21 6.30
N ALA A 238 23.07 -1.32 6.36
CA ALA A 238 21.62 -1.36 6.30
C ALA A 238 21.06 -1.66 7.70
N LEU A 239 20.29 -0.74 8.26
CA LEU A 239 19.73 -0.88 9.61
C LEU A 239 18.95 -2.20 9.75
N TRP A 240 18.20 -2.57 8.73
CA TRP A 240 17.37 -3.77 8.73
C TRP A 240 18.15 -5.10 8.65
N THR A 241 19.45 -5.06 8.35
CA THR A 241 20.30 -6.27 8.36
C THR A 241 20.93 -6.55 9.71
N ARG A 242 20.90 -5.57 10.63
CA ARG A 242 21.44 -5.71 11.99
C ARG A 242 20.51 -6.55 12.86
N PRO A 243 21.04 -7.32 13.83
CA PRO A 243 20.21 -7.99 14.83
C PRO A 243 19.30 -6.98 15.54
N ARG A 244 18.02 -7.34 15.69
CA ARG A 244 17.02 -6.48 16.33
C ARG A 244 17.44 -6.01 17.74
N THR A 245 18.18 -6.83 18.46
CA THR A 245 18.68 -6.55 19.81
C THR A 245 19.78 -5.48 19.86
N GLU A 246 20.38 -5.17 18.72
CA GLU A 246 21.48 -4.19 18.60
C GLU A 246 21.00 -2.84 18.05
N VAL A 247 19.75 -2.74 17.64
CA VAL A 247 19.18 -1.51 17.09
C VAL A 247 18.30 -0.84 18.15
N LYS A 248 18.58 0.41 18.44
CA LYS A 248 17.82 1.22 19.41
C LYS A 248 16.56 1.81 18.76
N ASP A 249 15.59 2.14 19.61
CA ASP A 249 14.33 2.73 19.13
C ASP A 249 14.53 4.08 18.41
N GLU A 250 15.49 4.88 18.87
CA GLU A 250 15.83 6.15 18.22
C GLU A 250 16.37 5.93 16.81
N GLU A 251 17.15 4.87 16.57
CA GLU A 251 17.65 4.53 15.23
C GLU A 251 16.50 4.12 14.29
N TYR A 252 15.50 3.37 14.80
CA TYR A 252 14.30 3.03 14.02
C TYR A 252 13.50 4.28 13.66
N GLN A 253 13.33 5.22 14.59
CA GLN A 253 12.58 6.45 14.36
C GLN A 253 13.28 7.37 13.36
N GLU A 254 14.60 7.54 13.46
CA GLU A 254 15.37 8.33 12.51
C GLU A 254 15.38 7.70 11.11
N PHE A 255 15.46 6.38 11.04
CA PHE A 255 15.37 5.66 9.78
C PHE A 255 13.99 5.83 9.13
N TYR A 256 12.91 5.78 9.92
CA TYR A 256 11.55 6.06 9.45
C TYR A 256 11.45 7.44 8.80
N LYS A 257 11.92 8.49 9.48
CA LYS A 257 11.88 9.87 8.96
C LYS A 257 12.56 9.96 7.59
N HIS A 258 13.67 9.25 7.44
CA HIS A 258 14.38 9.20 6.16
C HIS A 258 13.60 8.43 5.07
N VAL A 259 13.05 7.26 5.39
CA VAL A 259 12.34 6.39 4.41
C VAL A 259 10.99 6.96 4.01
N ALA A 260 10.25 7.51 4.98
CA ALA A 260 8.91 8.05 4.77
C ALA A 260 8.90 9.51 4.33
N HIS A 261 10.06 10.19 4.38
CA HIS A 261 10.17 11.65 4.22
C HIS A 261 9.24 12.42 5.16
N ASP A 262 9.14 11.91 6.40
CA ASP A 262 8.32 12.45 7.47
C ASP A 262 9.20 13.11 8.54
N PHE A 263 8.67 14.09 9.25
CA PHE A 263 9.37 14.77 10.33
C PHE A 263 8.96 14.23 11.71
N GLU A 264 7.85 13.50 11.79
CA GLU A 264 7.35 12.92 13.03
C GLU A 264 7.88 11.49 13.23
N SER A 265 7.79 11.00 14.44
CA SER A 265 8.11 9.59 14.74
C SER A 265 6.93 8.68 14.37
N PRO A 266 7.17 7.44 13.97
CA PRO A 266 6.10 6.49 13.65
C PRO A 266 5.35 6.08 14.92
N LEU A 267 4.09 5.68 14.80
CA LEU A 267 3.31 5.09 15.89
C LEU A 267 3.85 3.72 16.30
N SER A 268 4.24 2.93 15.33
CA SER A 268 4.70 1.57 15.57
C SER A 268 5.57 1.09 14.43
N TRP A 269 6.43 0.11 14.72
CA TRP A 269 7.25 -0.54 13.70
C TRP A 269 7.44 -2.03 13.97
N SER A 270 7.80 -2.75 12.93
CA SER A 270 8.08 -4.18 13.00
C SER A 270 9.30 -4.53 12.15
N HIS A 271 10.36 -4.98 12.79
CA HIS A 271 11.57 -5.47 12.16
C HIS A 271 11.61 -7.00 12.21
N ASN A 272 11.64 -7.65 11.04
CA ASN A 272 11.58 -9.10 10.93
C ASN A 272 12.55 -9.60 9.89
N LYS A 273 13.26 -10.66 10.24
CA LYS A 273 14.05 -11.48 9.33
C LYS A 273 13.36 -12.83 9.16
N VAL A 274 13.11 -13.22 7.94
CA VAL A 274 12.50 -14.49 7.56
C VAL A 274 13.59 -15.32 6.89
N GLU A 275 13.81 -16.53 7.42
CA GLU A 275 14.78 -17.51 6.93
C GLU A 275 14.06 -18.82 6.61
N GLY A 276 14.46 -19.50 5.54
CA GLY A 276 13.87 -20.78 5.14
C GLY A 276 13.80 -20.96 3.64
N LYS A 277 12.61 -21.25 3.11
CA LYS A 277 12.40 -21.36 1.65
C LYS A 277 12.46 -19.99 0.95
N LEU A 278 12.18 -18.93 1.68
CA LEU A 278 12.28 -17.55 1.24
C LEU A 278 13.09 -16.81 2.29
N GLU A 279 14.09 -16.07 1.83
CA GLU A 279 14.92 -15.23 2.69
C GLU A 279 14.68 -13.77 2.38
N TYR A 280 14.11 -13.05 3.36
CA TYR A 280 13.94 -11.60 3.27
C TYR A 280 13.91 -10.97 4.65
N THR A 281 14.28 -9.72 4.68
CA THR A 281 14.11 -8.86 5.85
C THR A 281 13.08 -7.79 5.55
N SER A 282 12.20 -7.49 6.49
CA SER A 282 11.23 -6.40 6.39
C SER A 282 11.31 -5.50 7.61
N LEU A 283 11.27 -4.19 7.37
CA LEU A 283 11.14 -3.17 8.39
C LEU A 283 9.95 -2.29 8.01
N LEU A 284 8.83 -2.50 8.70
CA LEU A 284 7.54 -1.88 8.42
C LEU A 284 7.21 -0.84 9.48
N TYR A 285 6.58 0.25 9.07
CA TYR A 285 6.20 1.36 9.94
C TYR A 285 4.74 1.76 9.72
N VAL A 286 4.08 2.10 10.82
CA VAL A 286 2.78 2.78 10.82
C VAL A 286 3.02 4.25 11.15
N PRO A 287 2.73 5.20 10.23
CA PRO A 287 2.85 6.62 10.45
C PRO A 287 1.96 7.13 11.60
N ALA A 288 2.34 8.23 12.23
CA ALA A 288 1.51 8.90 13.24
C ALA A 288 0.37 9.70 12.61
N ARG A 289 0.57 10.22 11.41
CA ARG A 289 -0.42 11.03 10.67
C ARG A 289 -0.63 10.53 9.25
N ALA A 290 -1.84 10.73 8.76
CA ALA A 290 -2.14 10.47 7.36
C ALA A 290 -1.43 11.49 6.47
N PRO A 291 -0.71 11.05 5.43
CA PRO A 291 -0.20 11.97 4.42
C PRO A 291 -1.37 12.61 3.68
N PHE A 292 -1.18 13.87 3.24
CA PHE A 292 -2.23 14.66 2.58
C PHE A 292 -2.75 14.02 1.26
N ASP A 293 -1.94 13.17 0.67
CA ASP A 293 -2.21 12.48 -0.59
C ASP A 293 -2.72 11.04 -0.42
N LEU A 294 -3.02 10.59 0.80
CA LEU A 294 -3.46 9.22 1.13
C LEU A 294 -4.61 8.70 0.24
N TYR A 295 -5.51 9.61 -0.15
CA TYR A 295 -6.69 9.29 -0.97
C TYR A 295 -6.51 9.63 -2.46
N GLN A 296 -5.35 10.15 -2.86
CA GLN A 296 -5.06 10.43 -4.27
C GLN A 296 -4.69 9.13 -4.99
N ARG A 297 -5.24 8.95 -6.20
CA ARG A 297 -5.03 7.72 -6.97
C ARG A 297 -3.59 7.51 -7.40
N GLU A 298 -2.87 8.60 -7.65
CA GLU A 298 -1.48 8.63 -8.15
C GLU A 298 -0.45 8.84 -7.04
N ALA A 299 -0.88 8.85 -5.76
CA ALA A 299 0.04 9.03 -4.64
C ALA A 299 1.07 7.90 -4.57
N PRO A 300 2.33 8.21 -4.24
CA PRO A 300 3.36 7.21 -4.02
C PRO A 300 2.97 6.25 -2.90
N ARG A 301 2.86 4.98 -3.22
CA ARG A 301 2.45 3.93 -2.28
C ARG A 301 3.30 2.69 -2.42
N GLY A 302 3.32 1.86 -1.39
CA GLY A 302 4.11 0.65 -1.32
C GLY A 302 5.39 0.82 -0.51
N LEU A 303 6.17 -0.23 -0.51
CA LEU A 303 7.41 -0.33 0.25
C LEU A 303 8.61 -0.05 -0.66
N LYS A 304 9.71 0.42 -0.07
CA LYS A 304 11.00 0.45 -0.77
C LYS A 304 11.52 -0.97 -0.88
N LEU A 305 11.78 -1.40 -2.11
CA LEU A 305 12.33 -2.73 -2.39
C LEU A 305 13.84 -2.65 -2.58
N TYR A 306 14.51 -3.51 -1.83
CA TYR A 306 15.93 -3.81 -2.00
C TYR A 306 16.08 -5.29 -2.37
N VAL A 307 17.10 -5.59 -3.12
CA VAL A 307 17.58 -6.95 -3.36
C VAL A 307 19.06 -6.96 -3.04
N GLN A 308 19.42 -7.74 -2.01
CA GLN A 308 20.79 -7.80 -1.51
C GLN A 308 21.37 -6.40 -1.20
N ARG A 309 20.59 -5.56 -0.52
CA ARG A 309 20.91 -4.19 -0.10
C ARG A 309 21.04 -3.16 -1.24
N VAL A 310 20.81 -3.57 -2.48
CA VAL A 310 20.75 -2.68 -3.64
C VAL A 310 19.31 -2.23 -3.83
N PHE A 311 19.11 -0.91 -3.92
CA PHE A 311 17.81 -0.34 -4.17
C PHE A 311 17.28 -0.72 -5.55
N VAL A 312 16.04 -1.19 -5.59
CA VAL A 312 15.35 -1.61 -6.82
C VAL A 312 14.25 -0.62 -7.18
N MET A 313 13.33 -0.35 -6.27
CA MET A 313 12.22 0.57 -6.51
C MET A 313 11.66 1.17 -5.22
N ASP A 314 11.09 2.38 -5.35
CA ASP A 314 10.48 3.13 -4.24
C ASP A 314 9.07 2.69 -3.90
N GLN A 315 8.36 2.11 -4.86
CA GLN A 315 6.91 1.89 -4.79
C GLN A 315 6.57 0.46 -5.18
N ALA A 316 6.99 -0.48 -4.34
CA ALA A 316 6.66 -1.88 -4.55
C ALA A 316 5.22 -2.17 -4.05
N GLU A 317 4.23 -1.74 -4.83
CA GLU A 317 2.79 -1.85 -4.52
C GLU A 317 2.32 -3.30 -4.36
N SER A 318 3.02 -4.24 -4.98
CA SER A 318 2.65 -5.66 -4.97
C SER A 318 2.77 -6.32 -3.61
N PHE A 319 3.48 -5.73 -2.64
CA PHE A 319 3.77 -6.34 -1.34
C PHE A 319 2.72 -6.09 -0.26
N LEU A 320 1.79 -5.15 -0.47
CA LEU A 320 0.72 -4.86 0.48
C LEU A 320 -0.61 -4.64 -0.27
N PRO A 321 -1.76 -4.98 0.31
CA PRO A 321 -3.07 -4.62 -0.22
C PRO A 321 -3.31 -3.11 -0.14
N LEU A 322 -4.23 -2.60 -0.95
CA LEU A 322 -4.48 -1.17 -1.09
C LEU A 322 -4.96 -0.51 0.21
N TYR A 323 -5.74 -1.21 1.00
CA TYR A 323 -6.20 -0.71 2.31
C TYR A 323 -5.06 -0.51 3.34
N MET A 324 -3.85 -1.00 3.04
CA MET A 324 -2.63 -0.77 3.83
C MET A 324 -1.66 0.24 3.19
N ARG A 325 -2.12 1.06 2.24
CA ARG A 325 -1.28 2.04 1.52
C ARG A 325 -0.59 3.09 2.40
N PHE A 326 -1.04 3.23 3.65
CA PHE A 326 -0.40 4.09 4.64
C PHE A 326 0.90 3.51 5.20
N VAL A 327 1.13 2.20 5.09
CA VAL A 327 2.34 1.55 5.62
C VAL A 327 3.56 1.98 4.81
N LYS A 328 4.60 2.36 5.53
CA LYS A 328 5.92 2.71 4.97
C LYS A 328 6.96 1.71 5.43
N GLY A 329 8.09 1.68 4.74
CA GLY A 329 9.19 0.80 5.16
C GLY A 329 9.95 0.20 4.00
N VAL A 330 10.72 -0.81 4.33
CA VAL A 330 11.61 -1.49 3.39
C VAL A 330 11.40 -3.00 3.42
N VAL A 331 11.59 -3.62 2.27
CA VAL A 331 11.73 -5.06 2.12
C VAL A 331 13.03 -5.31 1.38
N ASP A 332 13.87 -6.18 1.91
CA ASP A 332 15.12 -6.60 1.29
C ASP A 332 15.10 -8.12 1.16
N SER A 333 15.16 -8.61 -0.07
CA SER A 333 15.05 -10.03 -0.37
C SER A 333 16.31 -10.56 -1.07
N ASN A 334 16.69 -11.78 -0.73
CA ASN A 334 17.78 -12.50 -1.40
C ASN A 334 17.28 -13.35 -2.58
N ASP A 335 15.98 -13.70 -2.59
CA ASP A 335 15.41 -14.73 -3.47
C ASP A 335 14.48 -14.19 -4.56
N LEU A 336 14.20 -12.88 -4.59
CA LEU A 336 13.31 -12.31 -5.59
C LEU A 336 13.91 -12.37 -7.00
N SER A 337 13.18 -13.02 -7.89
CA SER A 337 13.48 -13.01 -9.33
C SER A 337 13.11 -11.65 -9.91
N LEU A 338 14.12 -10.85 -10.21
CA LEU A 338 13.94 -9.58 -10.91
C LEU A 338 14.02 -9.81 -12.43
N ASN A 339 13.39 -8.93 -13.20
CA ASN A 339 13.70 -8.85 -14.62
C ASN A 339 15.15 -8.39 -14.83
N VAL A 340 15.65 -8.48 -16.05
CA VAL A 340 17.04 -8.13 -16.37
C VAL A 340 17.39 -6.69 -16.01
N SER A 341 16.43 -5.75 -16.14
CA SER A 341 16.63 -4.34 -15.78
C SER A 341 16.46 -4.05 -14.28
N ARG A 342 15.93 -5.00 -13.51
CA ARG A 342 15.54 -4.83 -12.10
C ARG A 342 14.54 -3.69 -11.85
N GLU A 343 13.80 -3.26 -12.87
CA GLU A 343 12.83 -2.16 -12.77
C GLU A 343 11.39 -2.65 -12.57
N ILE A 344 11.12 -3.90 -12.92
CA ILE A 344 9.77 -4.48 -12.88
C ILE A 344 9.82 -5.81 -12.14
N LEU A 345 8.92 -5.94 -11.16
CA LEU A 345 8.64 -7.23 -10.53
C LEU A 345 7.82 -8.08 -11.49
N GLN A 346 8.29 -9.27 -11.80
CA GLN A 346 7.50 -10.26 -12.52
C GLN A 346 6.42 -10.81 -11.57
N LYS A 347 5.26 -11.24 -12.13
CA LYS A 347 4.28 -12.00 -11.34
C LYS A 347 4.94 -13.32 -10.90
N ASP A 348 5.24 -13.42 -9.60
CA ASP A 348 5.93 -14.55 -8.99
C ASP A 348 5.13 -14.99 -7.75
N PRO A 349 4.85 -16.29 -7.58
CA PRO A 349 4.24 -16.84 -6.36
C PRO A 349 4.99 -16.45 -5.07
N ILE A 350 6.27 -16.12 -5.16
CA ILE A 350 7.09 -15.60 -4.06
C ILE A 350 6.50 -14.27 -3.57
N ILE A 351 6.14 -13.36 -4.48
CA ILE A 351 5.58 -12.05 -4.13
C ILE A 351 4.23 -12.22 -3.41
N ASP A 352 3.37 -13.11 -3.88
CA ASP A 352 2.08 -13.39 -3.23
C ASP A 352 2.25 -13.96 -1.81
N SER A 353 3.24 -14.84 -1.63
CA SER A 353 3.60 -15.38 -0.33
C SER A 353 4.13 -14.29 0.61
N MET A 354 5.02 -13.42 0.12
CA MET A 354 5.54 -12.29 0.88
C MET A 354 4.42 -11.30 1.22
N LYS A 355 3.55 -10.96 0.27
CA LYS A 355 2.37 -10.09 0.49
C LYS A 355 1.51 -10.63 1.63
N SER A 356 1.17 -11.92 1.62
CA SER A 356 0.37 -12.53 2.68
C SER A 356 1.05 -12.44 4.05
N ALA A 357 2.37 -12.71 4.11
CA ALA A 357 3.13 -12.64 5.35
C ALA A 357 3.26 -11.20 5.87
N LEU A 358 3.53 -10.22 5.00
CA LEU A 358 3.64 -8.81 5.36
C LEU A 358 2.30 -8.24 5.81
N THR A 359 1.20 -8.56 5.10
CA THR A 359 -0.17 -8.19 5.48
C THR A 359 -0.50 -8.68 6.88
N LYS A 360 -0.26 -9.98 7.15
CA LYS A 360 -0.46 -10.55 8.48
C LYS A 360 0.37 -9.81 9.54
N ARG A 361 1.61 -9.47 9.23
CA ARG A 361 2.50 -8.76 10.14
C ARG A 361 1.98 -7.37 10.50
N VAL A 362 1.47 -6.62 9.51
CA VAL A 362 0.85 -5.31 9.77
C VAL A 362 -0.40 -5.46 10.64
N LEU A 363 -1.28 -6.42 10.35
CA LEU A 363 -2.45 -6.67 11.17
C LEU A 363 -2.09 -7.05 12.60
N ASP A 364 -1.07 -7.92 12.81
CA ASP A 364 -0.56 -8.27 14.15
C ASP A 364 0.00 -7.04 14.90
N MET A 365 0.62 -6.12 14.18
CA MET A 365 1.14 -4.87 14.71
C MET A 365 0.02 -3.95 15.19
N LEU A 366 -1.03 -3.79 14.36
CA LEU A 366 -2.21 -2.99 14.70
C LEU A 366 -3.02 -3.60 15.86
N GLU A 367 -3.13 -4.93 15.92
CA GLU A 367 -3.79 -5.63 17.02
C GLU A 367 -3.05 -5.41 18.36
N LYS A 368 -1.72 -5.48 18.33
CA LYS A 368 -0.90 -5.19 19.52
C LYS A 368 -1.05 -3.73 19.94
N LEU A 369 -1.04 -2.80 18.99
CA LEU A 369 -1.24 -1.38 19.26
C LEU A 369 -2.62 -1.13 19.89
N ALA A 370 -3.68 -1.72 19.33
CA ALA A 370 -5.05 -1.59 19.84
C ALA A 370 -5.19 -2.14 21.27
N LYS A 371 -4.50 -3.25 21.57
CA LYS A 371 -4.57 -3.91 22.88
C LYS A 371 -3.73 -3.22 23.95
N ASN A 372 -2.51 -2.84 23.61
CA ASN A 372 -1.51 -2.38 24.60
C ASN A 372 -1.51 -0.86 24.75
N GLU A 373 -1.89 -0.12 23.70
CA GLU A 373 -1.80 1.33 23.64
C GLU A 373 -3.07 1.93 23.01
N PRO A 374 -4.25 1.77 23.66
CA PRO A 374 -5.56 2.11 23.10
C PRO A 374 -5.68 3.59 22.70
N GLU A 375 -5.06 4.51 23.43
CA GLU A 375 -5.06 5.95 23.08
C GLU A 375 -4.28 6.23 21.78
N GLN A 376 -3.16 5.56 21.58
CA GLN A 376 -2.43 5.68 20.31
C GLN A 376 -3.22 5.03 19.16
N TYR A 377 -3.91 3.92 19.43
CA TYR A 377 -4.78 3.29 18.44
C TYR A 377 -5.96 4.18 18.06
N LYS A 378 -6.52 4.94 19.01
CA LYS A 378 -7.54 5.96 18.73
C LYS A 378 -7.00 7.04 17.77
N GLY A 379 -5.76 7.49 17.97
CA GLY A 379 -5.08 8.40 17.07
C GLY A 379 -4.86 7.78 15.68
N PHE A 380 -4.43 6.53 15.62
CA PHE A 380 -4.33 5.76 14.37
C PHE A 380 -5.67 5.68 13.65
N TRP A 381 -6.74 5.31 14.36
CA TRP A 381 -8.08 5.16 13.78
C TRP A 381 -8.60 6.45 13.17
N LYS A 382 -8.40 7.58 13.84
CA LYS A 382 -8.78 8.90 13.34
C LYS A 382 -8.11 9.25 12.00
N ASN A 383 -6.88 8.80 11.79
CA ASN A 383 -6.11 9.08 10.58
C ASN A 383 -6.35 8.06 9.46
N PHE A 384 -6.54 6.78 9.80
CA PHE A 384 -6.51 5.67 8.85
C PHE A 384 -7.77 4.79 8.88
N GLY A 385 -8.75 5.12 9.72
CA GLY A 385 -9.96 4.30 9.90
C GLY A 385 -10.73 4.08 8.61
N GLN A 386 -10.92 5.14 7.81
CA GLN A 386 -11.62 5.02 6.52
C GLN A 386 -10.91 4.09 5.53
N VAL A 387 -9.57 4.13 5.50
CA VAL A 387 -8.76 3.23 4.65
C VAL A 387 -8.87 1.79 5.15
N MET A 388 -8.86 1.58 6.47
CA MET A 388 -9.01 0.26 7.07
C MET A 388 -10.38 -0.36 6.77
N LYS A 389 -11.42 0.45 6.61
CA LYS A 389 -12.77 0.01 6.24
C LYS A 389 -12.87 -0.55 4.81
N GLU A 390 -11.87 -0.29 3.95
CA GLU A 390 -11.75 -0.93 2.63
C GLU A 390 -11.37 -2.42 2.74
N GLY A 391 -10.69 -2.78 3.82
CA GLY A 391 -10.07 -4.10 4.01
C GLY A 391 -11.01 -5.30 3.91
N PRO A 392 -12.21 -5.33 4.54
CA PRO A 392 -13.11 -6.48 4.47
C PRO A 392 -13.55 -6.88 3.06
N ALA A 393 -13.55 -5.94 2.09
CA ALA A 393 -13.85 -6.23 0.70
C ALA A 393 -12.62 -6.68 -0.10
N GLU A 394 -11.44 -6.14 0.23
CA GLU A 394 -10.20 -6.41 -0.51
C GLU A 394 -9.49 -7.69 -0.06
N ASP A 395 -9.61 -8.04 1.20
CA ASP A 395 -8.85 -9.13 1.84
C ASP A 395 -9.78 -10.07 2.62
N LEU A 396 -10.49 -10.89 1.86
CA LEU A 396 -11.42 -11.86 2.42
C LEU A 396 -10.75 -12.88 3.36
N ALA A 397 -9.46 -13.18 3.12
CA ALA A 397 -8.71 -14.14 3.95
C ALA A 397 -8.46 -13.63 5.38
N ASN A 398 -8.36 -12.31 5.56
CA ASN A 398 -8.14 -11.66 6.84
C ASN A 398 -9.37 -10.87 7.34
N LYS A 399 -10.53 -11.03 6.69
CA LYS A 399 -11.77 -10.27 6.96
C LYS A 399 -12.12 -10.21 8.44
N GLU A 400 -12.13 -11.34 9.13
CA GLU A 400 -12.48 -11.43 10.56
C GLU A 400 -11.49 -10.65 11.43
N LYS A 401 -10.19 -10.78 11.15
CA LYS A 401 -9.14 -10.07 11.85
C LYS A 401 -9.23 -8.55 11.62
N ILE A 402 -9.50 -8.15 10.39
CA ILE A 402 -9.72 -6.73 10.04
C ILE A 402 -10.95 -6.21 10.77
N ALA A 403 -12.06 -6.96 10.78
CA ALA A 403 -13.30 -6.59 11.48
C ALA A 403 -13.05 -6.32 12.98
N GLY A 404 -12.22 -7.11 13.64
CA GLY A 404 -11.82 -6.90 15.04
C GLY A 404 -11.03 -5.60 15.27
N LEU A 405 -10.40 -5.08 14.23
CA LEU A 405 -9.64 -3.81 14.27
C LEU A 405 -10.51 -2.57 13.98
N LEU A 406 -11.69 -2.74 13.38
CA LEU A 406 -12.58 -1.62 13.07
C LEU A 406 -13.09 -0.93 14.35
N ARG A 407 -13.35 0.36 14.24
CA ARG A 407 -13.98 1.16 15.30
C ARG A 407 -15.17 1.91 14.74
N PHE A 408 -16.19 2.06 15.55
CA PHE A 408 -17.44 2.72 15.19
C PHE A 408 -17.87 3.68 16.29
N ALA A 409 -18.66 4.68 15.92
CA ALA A 409 -19.49 5.38 16.90
C ALA A 409 -20.68 4.49 17.27
N SER A 410 -21.27 4.68 18.45
CA SER A 410 -22.47 3.94 18.87
C SER A 410 -23.38 4.78 19.74
N THR A 411 -24.56 4.28 20.00
CA THR A 411 -25.52 4.91 20.94
C THR A 411 -25.08 4.80 22.41
N HIS A 412 -24.05 4.02 22.70
CA HIS A 412 -23.50 3.86 24.05
C HIS A 412 -22.60 5.06 24.42
N GLU A 413 -21.89 5.61 23.43
CA GLU A 413 -20.94 6.70 23.64
C GLU A 413 -21.58 8.06 23.31
N GLU A 414 -21.21 9.08 24.09
CA GLU A 414 -21.55 10.46 23.77
C GLU A 414 -20.42 11.10 22.92
N GLY A 415 -20.78 11.82 21.87
CA GLY A 415 -19.81 12.62 21.13
C GLY A 415 -19.48 12.17 19.70
N GLY A 416 -19.86 10.99 19.26
CA GLY A 416 -19.72 10.55 17.86
C GLY A 416 -18.30 10.14 17.45
N GLU A 417 -17.40 10.00 18.39
CA GLU A 417 -16.07 9.45 18.12
C GLU A 417 -16.17 7.94 17.81
N GLN A 418 -15.44 7.49 16.81
CA GLN A 418 -15.39 6.07 16.44
C GLN A 418 -14.37 5.35 17.33
N VAL A 419 -14.81 4.92 18.51
CA VAL A 419 -13.96 4.27 19.51
C VAL A 419 -14.40 2.84 19.87
N VAL A 420 -15.63 2.47 19.54
CA VAL A 420 -16.22 1.18 19.90
C VAL A 420 -15.73 0.08 18.97
N ALA A 421 -15.10 -0.94 19.54
CA ALA A 421 -14.77 -2.19 18.84
C ALA A 421 -15.98 -3.12 18.78
N LEU A 422 -16.06 -3.97 17.75
CA LEU A 422 -17.15 -4.95 17.64
C LEU A 422 -17.18 -5.94 18.81
N ALA A 423 -16.02 -6.35 19.32
CA ALA A 423 -15.93 -7.21 20.51
C ALA A 423 -16.49 -6.54 21.78
N GLU A 424 -16.26 -5.22 21.94
CA GLU A 424 -16.81 -4.44 23.06
C GLU A 424 -18.33 -4.28 22.96
N TYR A 425 -18.82 -4.03 21.73
CA TYR A 425 -20.26 -4.02 21.45
C TYR A 425 -20.90 -5.36 21.86
N LEU A 426 -20.32 -6.49 21.42
CA LEU A 426 -20.85 -7.83 21.77
C LEU A 426 -20.77 -8.13 23.26
N ALA A 427 -19.74 -7.64 23.96
CA ALA A 427 -19.62 -7.80 25.42
C ALA A 427 -20.74 -7.06 26.18
N ARG A 428 -21.34 -6.03 25.60
CA ARG A 428 -22.47 -5.26 26.15
C ARG A 428 -23.83 -5.71 25.61
N ALA A 429 -23.84 -6.67 24.67
CA ALA A 429 -25.07 -7.16 24.07
C ALA A 429 -26.04 -7.73 25.14
N LYS A 430 -27.34 -7.51 24.95
CA LYS A 430 -28.40 -8.00 25.85
C LYS A 430 -28.48 -9.53 25.77
N GLU A 431 -28.96 -10.13 26.84
CA GLU A 431 -29.28 -11.56 26.83
C GLU A 431 -30.31 -11.86 25.74
N GLY A 432 -30.03 -12.84 24.89
CA GLY A 432 -30.87 -13.18 23.73
C GLY A 432 -30.62 -12.35 22.47
N GLN A 433 -29.73 -11.33 22.50
CA GLN A 433 -29.35 -10.57 21.33
C GLN A 433 -28.43 -11.40 20.43
N ASP A 434 -28.90 -11.73 19.23
CA ASP A 434 -28.18 -12.53 18.23
C ASP A 434 -27.73 -11.73 17.01
N LYS A 435 -27.94 -10.42 17.01
CA LYS A 435 -27.62 -9.48 15.92
C LYS A 435 -26.78 -8.30 16.41
N ILE A 436 -26.01 -7.74 15.49
CA ILE A 436 -25.32 -6.46 15.64
C ILE A 436 -26.14 -5.42 14.88
N TYR A 437 -26.69 -4.45 15.59
CA TYR A 437 -27.55 -3.41 15.00
C TYR A 437 -26.72 -2.20 14.58
N TYR A 438 -27.00 -1.66 13.40
CA TYR A 438 -26.35 -0.45 12.91
C TYR A 438 -27.32 0.44 12.16
N LEU A 439 -26.98 1.74 12.08
CA LEU A 439 -27.70 2.74 11.30
C LEU A 439 -26.68 3.56 10.51
N THR A 440 -26.90 3.71 9.20
CA THR A 440 -26.11 4.56 8.33
C THR A 440 -26.75 5.93 8.14
N GLY A 441 -25.93 6.96 7.93
CA GLY A 441 -26.41 8.30 7.59
C GLY A 441 -25.25 9.26 7.28
N GLU A 442 -25.58 10.48 6.84
CA GLU A 442 -24.57 11.45 6.39
C GLU A 442 -23.80 12.11 7.54
N THR A 443 -24.47 12.33 8.67
CA THR A 443 -23.86 13.00 9.82
C THR A 443 -24.20 12.31 11.13
N TYR A 444 -23.34 12.44 12.11
CA TYR A 444 -23.58 11.91 13.46
C TYR A 444 -24.86 12.49 14.10
N ALA A 445 -25.11 13.78 13.91
CA ALA A 445 -26.30 14.43 14.46
C ALA A 445 -27.60 13.81 13.89
N GLN A 446 -27.62 13.51 12.60
CA GLN A 446 -28.73 12.86 11.91
C GLN A 446 -28.97 11.45 12.47
N VAL A 447 -27.95 10.57 12.45
CA VAL A 447 -28.11 9.18 12.90
C VAL A 447 -28.41 9.09 14.39
N LYS A 448 -27.75 9.92 15.21
CA LYS A 448 -28.00 9.94 16.67
C LYS A 448 -29.45 10.30 17.01
N ASN A 449 -30.08 11.22 16.27
CA ASN A 449 -31.42 11.67 16.56
C ASN A 449 -32.52 10.97 15.72
N SER A 450 -32.12 9.95 14.96
CA SER A 450 -33.04 9.22 14.09
C SER A 450 -34.16 8.54 14.86
N PRO A 451 -35.40 8.62 14.39
CA PRO A 451 -36.54 7.89 14.96
C PRO A 451 -36.39 6.36 14.89
N HIS A 452 -35.58 5.85 13.95
CA HIS A 452 -35.27 4.43 13.86
C HIS A 452 -34.63 3.85 15.14
N LEU A 453 -34.08 4.71 16.01
CA LEU A 453 -33.43 4.32 17.26
C LEU A 453 -34.37 4.28 18.48
N GLU A 454 -35.62 4.72 18.34
CA GLU A 454 -36.53 4.89 19.50
C GLU A 454 -36.73 3.60 20.28
N VAL A 455 -37.10 2.49 19.62
CA VAL A 455 -37.31 1.20 20.28
C VAL A 455 -36.01 0.67 20.89
N PHE A 456 -34.87 0.89 20.25
CA PHE A 456 -33.57 0.44 20.75
C PHE A 456 -33.19 1.18 22.03
N ARG A 457 -33.41 2.51 22.06
CA ARG A 457 -33.23 3.33 23.28
C ARG A 457 -34.15 2.86 24.42
N LYS A 458 -35.43 2.65 24.12
CA LYS A 458 -36.40 2.19 25.10
C LYS A 458 -36.02 0.83 25.69
N LYS A 459 -35.51 -0.07 24.87
CA LYS A 459 -35.05 -1.41 25.30
C LYS A 459 -33.63 -1.43 25.82
N GLY A 460 -32.88 -0.32 25.72
CA GLY A 460 -31.47 -0.20 26.12
C GLY A 460 -30.56 -1.09 25.28
N ILE A 461 -30.85 -1.22 23.99
CA ILE A 461 -30.04 -1.97 23.00
C ILE A 461 -29.11 -0.97 22.33
N GLU A 462 -27.81 -1.30 22.30
CA GLU A 462 -26.81 -0.50 21.61
C GLU A 462 -26.94 -0.65 20.09
N VAL A 463 -26.77 0.47 19.35
CA VAL A 463 -26.76 0.51 17.88
C VAL A 463 -25.51 1.24 17.44
N LEU A 464 -24.77 0.66 16.47
CA LEU A 464 -23.63 1.30 15.83
C LEU A 464 -24.09 2.42 14.90
N LEU A 465 -23.41 3.56 14.94
CA LEU A 465 -23.72 4.76 14.16
C LEU A 465 -22.64 4.95 13.09
N LEU A 466 -22.99 4.70 11.85
CA LEU A 466 -22.10 4.66 10.70
C LEU A 466 -22.28 5.90 9.83
N THR A 467 -21.26 6.75 9.76
CA THR A 467 -21.35 8.06 9.09
C THR A 467 -20.24 8.32 8.06
N ASP A 468 -19.33 7.39 7.86
CA ASP A 468 -18.34 7.49 6.80
C ASP A 468 -18.98 7.08 5.46
N ARG A 469 -18.59 7.77 4.39
CA ARG A 469 -19.13 7.51 3.03
C ARG A 469 -18.91 6.07 2.56
N ILE A 470 -17.91 5.39 3.13
CA ILE A 470 -17.57 4.00 2.80
C ILE A 470 -18.43 2.98 3.58
N ASP A 471 -19.15 3.40 4.60
CA ASP A 471 -19.79 2.47 5.55
C ASP A 471 -20.87 1.60 4.90
N GLU A 472 -21.72 2.15 4.02
CA GLU A 472 -22.71 1.31 3.30
C GLU A 472 -22.04 0.25 2.42
N TRP A 473 -20.92 0.63 1.77
CA TRP A 473 -20.13 -0.31 0.99
C TRP A 473 -19.46 -1.35 1.88
N LEU A 474 -18.87 -0.94 3.02
CA LEU A 474 -18.31 -1.84 4.03
C LEU A 474 -19.33 -2.90 4.45
N MET A 475 -20.56 -2.47 4.78
CA MET A 475 -21.61 -3.37 5.28
C MET A 475 -22.11 -4.36 4.22
N SER A 476 -21.88 -4.10 2.93
CA SER A 476 -22.14 -5.05 1.85
C SER A 476 -21.18 -6.25 1.88
N TYR A 477 -20.01 -6.11 2.49
CA TYR A 477 -18.99 -7.16 2.61
C TYR A 477 -18.85 -7.71 4.03
N LEU A 478 -19.25 -6.95 5.05
CA LEU A 478 -19.20 -7.35 6.47
C LEU A 478 -20.56 -7.90 6.91
N SER A 479 -20.81 -9.17 6.60
CA SER A 479 -22.10 -9.84 6.87
C SER A 479 -22.30 -10.24 8.33
N ASP A 480 -21.21 -10.58 9.02
CA ASP A 480 -21.23 -11.08 10.40
C ASP A 480 -19.90 -10.82 11.11
N PHE A 481 -19.92 -10.88 12.42
CA PHE A 481 -18.76 -10.87 13.30
C PHE A 481 -19.02 -11.77 14.50
N ASP A 482 -18.10 -12.68 14.79
CA ASP A 482 -18.21 -13.68 15.88
C ASP A 482 -19.56 -14.45 15.85
N GLY A 483 -20.01 -14.84 14.65
CA GLY A 483 -21.25 -15.55 14.39
C GLY A 483 -22.54 -14.72 14.57
N LYS A 484 -22.44 -13.40 14.77
CA LYS A 484 -23.58 -12.48 14.87
C LYS A 484 -23.72 -11.67 13.59
N GLY A 485 -24.86 -11.79 12.92
CA GLY A 485 -25.16 -11.05 11.70
C GLY A 485 -25.42 -9.57 11.95
N PHE A 486 -25.06 -8.71 11.00
CA PHE A 486 -25.40 -7.29 11.04
C PHE A 486 -26.79 -7.02 10.51
N VAL A 487 -27.51 -6.10 11.16
CA VAL A 487 -28.85 -5.64 10.74
C VAL A 487 -28.91 -4.13 10.71
N ASP A 488 -29.25 -3.60 9.54
CA ASP A 488 -29.57 -2.19 9.35
C ASP A 488 -30.95 -1.87 9.94
N VAL A 489 -30.97 -1.04 10.98
CA VAL A 489 -32.22 -0.73 11.69
C VAL A 489 -33.19 0.15 10.90
N ALA A 490 -32.77 0.72 9.77
CA ALA A 490 -33.63 1.47 8.85
C ALA A 490 -34.20 0.62 7.71
N ARG A 491 -33.81 -0.66 7.63
CA ARG A 491 -34.13 -1.53 6.49
C ARG A 491 -35.13 -2.62 6.85
N GLY A 492 -35.98 -2.96 5.87
CA GLY A 492 -36.90 -4.09 5.95
C GLY A 492 -37.88 -4.02 7.13
N ASP A 493 -38.40 -5.16 7.52
CA ASP A 493 -39.17 -5.32 8.76
C ASP A 493 -38.22 -5.57 9.95
N LEU A 494 -38.43 -4.86 11.04
CA LEU A 494 -37.59 -5.01 12.22
C LEU A 494 -38.04 -6.19 13.06
N ASP A 495 -37.30 -7.29 13.02
CA ASP A 495 -37.45 -8.42 13.94
C ASP A 495 -36.35 -8.37 15.02
N LEU A 496 -36.76 -8.09 16.23
CA LEU A 496 -35.89 -8.11 17.41
C LEU A 496 -35.70 -9.51 18.00
N GLY A 497 -36.30 -10.54 17.40
CA GLY A 497 -36.15 -11.93 17.78
C GLY A 497 -36.57 -12.18 19.21
N LYS A 498 -35.63 -12.67 20.05
CA LYS A 498 -35.85 -12.98 21.47
C LYS A 498 -35.88 -11.72 22.37
N LEU A 499 -35.55 -10.55 21.84
CA LEU A 499 -35.62 -9.29 22.58
C LEU A 499 -37.04 -8.71 22.62
N ASP A 500 -37.96 -9.27 21.81
CA ASP A 500 -39.42 -9.04 21.92
C ASP A 500 -40.09 -10.21 22.64
N SER A 501 -41.00 -9.86 23.57
CA SER A 501 -41.82 -10.89 24.20
C SER A 501 -42.89 -11.41 23.22
N GLU A 502 -43.35 -12.62 23.40
CA GLU A 502 -44.47 -13.17 22.62
C GLU A 502 -45.76 -12.34 22.80
N GLU A 503 -45.87 -11.64 23.93
CA GLU A 503 -46.98 -10.73 24.20
C GLU A 503 -46.88 -9.47 23.35
N ASP A 504 -45.65 -8.88 23.21
CA ASP A 504 -45.40 -7.73 22.36
C ASP A 504 -45.74 -8.05 20.90
N LYS A 505 -45.29 -9.19 20.37
CA LYS A 505 -45.56 -9.64 18.99
C LYS A 505 -47.06 -9.76 18.73
N LYS A 506 -47.81 -10.42 19.63
CA LYS A 506 -49.27 -10.56 19.50
C LYS A 506 -49.99 -9.22 19.56
N ALA A 507 -49.57 -8.35 20.48
CA ALA A 507 -50.15 -6.99 20.58
C ALA A 507 -49.95 -6.21 19.28
N HIS A 508 -48.78 -6.29 18.67
CA HIS A 508 -48.49 -5.65 17.39
C HIS A 508 -49.36 -6.20 16.24
N GLU A 509 -49.55 -7.54 16.15
CA GLU A 509 -50.43 -8.15 15.14
C GLU A 509 -51.89 -7.72 15.32
N GLU A 510 -52.38 -7.61 16.54
CA GLU A 510 -53.74 -7.15 16.83
C GLU A 510 -53.93 -5.66 16.45
N ILE A 511 -52.94 -4.82 16.77
CA ILE A 511 -52.95 -3.38 16.39
C ILE A 511 -52.92 -3.23 14.87
N ALA A 512 -52.10 -3.99 14.17
CA ALA A 512 -52.00 -3.94 12.70
C ALA A 512 -53.37 -4.29 12.06
N LYS A 513 -54.07 -5.31 12.57
CA LYS A 513 -55.45 -5.66 12.11
C LYS A 513 -56.44 -4.57 12.41
N ASP A 514 -56.40 -3.96 13.58
CA ASP A 514 -57.29 -2.83 13.95
C ASP A 514 -57.12 -1.63 13.04
N LYS A 515 -55.93 -1.41 12.51
CA LYS A 515 -55.57 -0.26 11.65
C LYS A 515 -55.58 -0.55 10.15
N GLU A 516 -56.08 -1.69 9.67
CA GLU A 516 -56.18 -2.04 8.25
C GLU A 516 -56.88 -0.91 7.42
N GLY A 517 -57.97 -0.33 7.95
CA GLY A 517 -58.69 0.76 7.28
C GLY A 517 -57.84 2.02 7.11
N LEU A 518 -57.06 2.39 8.11
CA LEU A 518 -56.13 3.53 8.03
C LEU A 518 -54.98 3.23 7.06
N ILE A 519 -54.44 2.03 7.07
CA ILE A 519 -53.37 1.60 6.13
C ILE A 519 -53.83 1.78 4.68
N GLU A 520 -55.02 1.31 4.32
CA GLU A 520 -55.55 1.41 2.95
C GLU A 520 -55.85 2.88 2.56
N ARG A 521 -56.34 3.70 3.47
CA ARG A 521 -56.55 5.14 3.23
C ARG A 521 -55.21 5.87 3.00
N LEU A 522 -54.19 5.62 3.84
CA LEU A 522 -52.87 6.19 3.70
C LEU A 522 -52.21 5.76 2.37
N LYS A 523 -52.32 4.49 2.03
CA LYS A 523 -51.79 3.95 0.78
C LYS A 523 -52.44 4.60 -0.44
N THR A 524 -53.75 4.86 -0.38
CA THR A 524 -54.48 5.57 -1.43
C THR A 524 -54.04 7.02 -1.51
N ALA A 525 -53.89 7.73 -0.38
CA ALA A 525 -53.52 9.14 -0.32
C ALA A 525 -52.06 9.37 -0.77
N LEU A 526 -51.13 8.52 -0.40
CA LEU A 526 -49.70 8.61 -0.75
C LEU A 526 -49.40 8.07 -2.14
N GLY A 527 -50.21 7.12 -2.65
CA GLY A 527 -50.13 6.57 -3.98
C GLY A 527 -48.73 6.06 -4.34
N ASP A 528 -48.19 6.56 -5.44
CA ASP A 528 -46.88 6.14 -5.98
C ASP A 528 -45.66 6.63 -5.17
N ALA A 529 -45.87 7.43 -4.11
CA ALA A 529 -44.77 7.92 -3.28
C ALA A 529 -44.18 6.84 -2.36
N VAL A 530 -44.92 5.75 -2.10
CA VAL A 530 -44.57 4.66 -1.19
C VAL A 530 -44.72 3.30 -1.88
N SER A 531 -43.91 2.31 -1.45
CA SER A 531 -44.09 0.90 -1.83
C SER A 531 -45.11 0.20 -0.94
N GLU A 532 -45.11 0.52 0.33
CA GLU A 532 -45.93 -0.09 1.37
C GLU A 532 -46.26 0.93 2.46
N VAL A 533 -47.39 0.70 3.14
CA VAL A 533 -47.78 1.42 4.37
C VAL A 533 -48.05 0.39 5.45
N ARG A 534 -47.47 0.57 6.63
CA ARG A 534 -47.64 -0.37 7.75
C ARG A 534 -47.52 0.28 9.12
N VAL A 535 -47.99 -0.44 10.14
CA VAL A 535 -47.74 -0.07 11.54
C VAL A 535 -46.28 -0.26 11.89
N SER A 536 -45.68 0.69 12.59
CA SER A 536 -44.27 0.61 12.96
C SER A 536 -44.04 -0.19 14.23
N HIS A 537 -43.00 -1.05 14.21
CA HIS A 537 -42.42 -1.70 15.38
C HIS A 537 -41.27 -0.91 16.00
N ARG A 538 -40.83 0.17 15.36
CA ARG A 538 -39.65 0.96 15.73
C ARG A 538 -39.97 2.21 16.53
N LEU A 539 -41.18 2.76 16.32
CA LEU A 539 -41.56 4.04 16.86
C LEU A 539 -42.16 3.94 18.25
N THR A 540 -41.77 4.87 19.12
CA THR A 540 -42.36 5.08 20.44
C THR A 540 -42.88 6.52 20.64
N ASP A 541 -42.20 7.51 20.08
CA ASP A 541 -42.47 8.93 20.28
C ASP A 541 -42.80 9.65 18.96
N SER A 542 -42.18 9.31 17.84
CA SER A 542 -42.42 9.94 16.53
C SER A 542 -43.68 9.38 15.86
N PRO A 543 -44.37 10.22 15.02
CA PRO A 543 -45.62 9.82 14.36
C PRO A 543 -45.40 8.87 13.18
N ALA A 544 -44.31 9.04 12.42
CA ALA A 544 -44.00 8.23 11.22
C ALA A 544 -42.52 8.25 10.87
N ILE A 545 -42.10 7.23 10.12
CA ILE A 545 -40.77 7.12 9.50
C ILE A 545 -40.86 6.55 8.09
N LEU A 546 -39.77 6.72 7.34
CA LEU A 546 -39.54 6.02 6.06
C LEU A 546 -38.52 4.92 6.27
N ALA A 547 -38.93 3.67 6.05
CA ALA A 547 -38.01 2.52 6.05
C ALA A 547 -37.58 2.19 4.62
N ILE A 548 -36.36 1.68 4.47
CA ILE A 548 -35.77 1.25 3.19
C ILE A 548 -36.23 -0.17 2.92
N GLY A 549 -36.60 -0.52 1.68
CA GLY A 549 -36.92 -1.90 1.30
C GLY A 549 -35.71 -2.82 1.51
N GLU A 550 -35.99 -4.10 1.77
CA GLU A 550 -34.93 -5.08 2.13
C GLU A 550 -33.85 -5.22 1.05
N ALA A 551 -34.23 -5.15 -0.22
CA ALA A 551 -33.34 -5.25 -1.36
C ALA A 551 -32.87 -3.90 -1.95
N ASP A 552 -33.34 -2.77 -1.39
CA ASP A 552 -33.05 -1.46 -1.92
C ASP A 552 -31.67 -0.93 -1.50
N LEU A 553 -31.12 -0.01 -2.30
CA LEU A 553 -29.88 0.68 -1.96
C LEU A 553 -30.13 1.74 -0.87
N GLY A 554 -29.19 1.87 0.06
CA GLY A 554 -29.22 2.96 1.03
C GLY A 554 -28.98 4.32 0.38
N LEU A 555 -29.26 5.39 1.15
CA LEU A 555 -29.23 6.76 0.63
C LEU A 555 -27.85 7.16 0.11
N GLN A 556 -26.78 6.87 0.85
CA GLN A 556 -25.42 7.24 0.48
C GLN A 556 -24.96 6.51 -0.80
N MET A 557 -25.28 5.21 -0.90
CA MET A 557 -24.91 4.43 -2.10
C MET A 557 -25.66 4.94 -3.34
N ARG A 558 -26.93 5.32 -3.19
CA ARG A 558 -27.69 5.96 -4.28
C ARG A 558 -27.02 7.23 -4.75
N GLN A 559 -26.68 8.13 -3.83
CA GLN A 559 -26.01 9.40 -4.15
C GLN A 559 -24.66 9.19 -4.85
N ILE A 560 -23.88 8.20 -4.41
CA ILE A 560 -22.59 7.85 -5.04
C ILE A 560 -22.81 7.38 -6.48
N LEU A 561 -23.77 6.51 -6.72
CA LEU A 561 -24.10 6.01 -8.07
C LEU A 561 -24.62 7.11 -8.99
N GLU A 562 -25.52 7.97 -8.49
CA GLU A 562 -26.02 9.13 -9.23
C GLU A 562 -24.90 10.11 -9.60
N ALA A 563 -24.02 10.42 -8.65
CA ALA A 563 -22.86 11.29 -8.88
C ALA A 563 -21.87 10.70 -9.91
N SER A 564 -21.81 9.37 -10.02
CA SER A 564 -21.01 8.67 -11.04
C SER A 564 -21.70 8.54 -12.41
N GLY A 565 -22.93 9.07 -12.55
CA GLY A 565 -23.72 9.01 -13.79
C GLY A 565 -24.36 7.65 -14.06
N GLN A 566 -24.41 6.77 -13.07
CA GLN A 566 -25.09 5.47 -13.19
C GLN A 566 -26.60 5.62 -12.92
N LYS A 567 -27.43 4.85 -13.66
CA LYS A 567 -28.87 4.80 -13.38
C LYS A 567 -29.10 4.02 -12.08
N VAL A 568 -29.67 4.69 -11.10
CA VAL A 568 -30.13 4.06 -9.86
C VAL A 568 -31.55 3.54 -10.07
N PRO A 569 -31.87 2.32 -9.64
CA PRO A 569 -33.24 1.81 -9.67
C PRO A 569 -34.17 2.71 -8.86
N ASP A 570 -35.37 2.98 -9.39
CA ASP A 570 -36.41 3.70 -8.63
C ASP A 570 -36.83 2.83 -7.43
N SER A 571 -36.47 3.27 -6.24
CA SER A 571 -36.84 2.66 -4.97
C SER A 571 -37.85 3.57 -4.27
N LYS A 572 -38.97 2.98 -3.86
CA LYS A 572 -40.02 3.67 -3.10
C LYS A 572 -39.92 3.26 -1.65
N PRO A 573 -39.86 4.21 -0.69
CA PRO A 573 -39.76 3.87 0.72
C PRO A 573 -41.03 3.20 1.24
N ILE A 574 -40.90 2.52 2.36
CA ILE A 574 -42.00 1.99 3.15
C ILE A 574 -42.39 3.07 4.17
N PHE A 575 -43.66 3.48 4.19
CA PHE A 575 -44.16 4.41 5.19
C PHE A 575 -44.65 3.67 6.44
N GLU A 576 -43.94 3.85 7.55
CA GLU A 576 -44.29 3.26 8.84
C GLU A 576 -44.86 4.36 9.76
N PHE A 577 -45.96 4.07 10.43
CA PHE A 577 -46.60 5.01 11.37
C PHE A 577 -46.79 4.43 12.77
N ASN A 578 -46.78 5.28 13.78
CA ASN A 578 -47.00 4.93 15.17
C ASN A 578 -48.48 5.09 15.52
N PRO A 579 -49.26 4.03 15.67
CA PRO A 579 -50.70 4.08 15.94
C PRO A 579 -51.04 4.73 17.29
N ALA A 580 -50.12 4.76 18.24
CA ALA A 580 -50.33 5.37 19.57
C ALA A 580 -50.06 6.91 19.55
N HIS A 581 -49.48 7.44 18.47
CA HIS A 581 -49.17 8.86 18.43
C HIS A 581 -50.41 9.73 18.22
N PRO A 582 -50.58 10.85 18.98
CA PRO A 582 -51.78 11.69 18.90
C PRO A 582 -52.12 12.25 17.50
N LEU A 583 -51.08 12.55 16.68
CA LEU A 583 -51.30 13.00 15.30
C LEU A 583 -51.90 11.89 14.43
N ILE A 584 -51.51 10.64 14.62
CA ILE A 584 -52.08 9.50 13.90
C ILE A 584 -53.52 9.24 14.31
N GLY A 585 -53.84 9.39 15.61
CA GLY A 585 -55.24 9.34 16.08
C GLY A 585 -56.12 10.42 15.49
N LYS A 586 -55.60 11.67 15.31
CA LYS A 586 -56.32 12.76 14.64
C LYS A 586 -56.48 12.50 13.13
N LEU A 587 -55.46 11.94 12.50
CA LEU A 587 -55.51 11.55 11.08
C LEU A 587 -56.56 10.45 10.84
N ASP A 588 -56.59 9.43 11.68
CA ASP A 588 -57.56 8.33 11.60
C ASP A 588 -59.02 8.81 11.74
N ALA A 589 -59.25 9.82 12.59
CA ALA A 589 -60.55 10.41 12.82
C ALA A 589 -60.98 11.45 11.76
N GLU A 590 -60.09 11.85 10.84
CA GLU A 590 -60.37 12.86 9.84
C GLU A 590 -61.35 12.37 8.77
N GLN A 591 -62.44 13.11 8.59
CA GLN A 591 -63.52 12.74 7.66
C GLN A 591 -63.38 13.41 6.28
N SER A 592 -62.66 14.52 6.19
CA SER A 592 -62.41 15.17 4.92
C SER A 592 -61.28 14.50 4.18
N GLU A 593 -61.52 13.89 3.03
CA GLU A 593 -60.50 13.22 2.21
C GLU A 593 -59.42 14.21 1.71
N GLU A 594 -59.77 15.46 1.43
CA GLU A 594 -58.79 16.49 1.08
C GLU A 594 -57.82 16.75 2.23
N ARG A 595 -58.38 16.96 3.43
CA ARG A 595 -57.58 17.25 4.64
C ARG A 595 -56.79 16.03 5.09
N PHE A 596 -57.35 14.84 4.96
CA PHE A 596 -56.64 13.58 5.20
C PHE A 596 -55.45 13.45 4.26
N GLY A 597 -55.60 13.76 2.96
CA GLY A 597 -54.53 13.74 1.99
C GLY A 597 -53.41 14.76 2.33
N ASP A 598 -53.79 16.03 2.67
CA ASP A 598 -52.83 17.05 3.06
C ASP A 598 -52.01 16.61 4.30
N LEU A 599 -52.65 16.06 5.33
CA LEU A 599 -52.02 15.57 6.56
C LEU A 599 -51.10 14.37 6.27
N SER A 600 -51.56 13.44 5.44
CA SER A 600 -50.76 12.27 5.05
C SER A 600 -49.47 12.66 4.34
N HIS A 601 -49.54 13.60 3.41
CA HIS A 601 -48.34 14.11 2.73
C HIS A 601 -47.43 14.94 3.64
N ILE A 602 -47.98 15.70 4.60
CA ILE A 602 -47.13 16.39 5.59
C ILE A 602 -46.37 15.40 6.46
N LEU A 603 -47.02 14.35 6.94
CA LEU A 603 -46.34 13.30 7.74
C LEU A 603 -45.29 12.55 6.92
N PHE A 604 -45.55 12.27 5.63
CA PHE A 604 -44.59 11.68 4.72
C PHE A 604 -43.36 12.57 4.52
N ASP A 605 -43.60 13.86 4.22
CA ASP A 605 -42.52 14.83 4.00
C ASP A 605 -41.69 15.05 5.28
N GLN A 606 -42.32 15.07 6.45
CA GLN A 606 -41.63 15.14 7.76
C GLN A 606 -40.79 13.91 8.02
N ALA A 607 -41.28 12.71 7.69
CA ALA A 607 -40.54 11.47 7.83
C ALA A 607 -39.33 11.44 6.87
N ALA A 608 -39.47 11.97 5.65
CA ALA A 608 -38.37 12.14 4.70
C ALA A 608 -37.28 13.09 5.25
N LEU A 609 -37.69 14.24 5.78
CA LEU A 609 -36.73 15.17 6.41
C LEU A 609 -36.03 14.57 7.62
N ALA A 610 -36.74 13.79 8.44
CA ALA A 610 -36.16 13.09 9.59
C ALA A 610 -35.16 11.99 9.16
N ALA A 611 -35.38 11.37 8.00
CA ALA A 611 -34.44 10.44 7.39
C ALA A 611 -33.22 11.11 6.75
N GLY A 612 -33.24 12.43 6.58
CA GLY A 612 -32.16 13.19 5.90
C GLY A 612 -32.35 13.34 4.40
N ASP A 613 -33.50 12.91 3.87
CA ASP A 613 -33.82 13.08 2.45
C ASP A 613 -34.23 14.52 2.13
N SER A 614 -33.98 14.95 0.90
CA SER A 614 -34.49 16.20 0.37
C SER A 614 -35.95 16.03 -0.10
N LEU A 615 -36.79 17.00 0.19
CA LEU A 615 -38.19 16.99 -0.28
C LEU A 615 -38.23 17.10 -1.81
N LYS A 616 -39.08 16.28 -2.47
CA LYS A 616 -39.32 16.37 -3.92
C LYS A 616 -39.96 17.68 -4.33
N ASP A 617 -40.90 18.17 -3.51
CA ASP A 617 -41.59 19.49 -3.70
C ASP A 617 -41.68 20.25 -2.36
N PRO A 618 -40.59 20.97 -1.97
CA PRO A 618 -40.61 21.79 -0.75
C PRO A 618 -41.70 22.85 -0.72
N ALA A 619 -42.09 23.39 -1.89
CA ALA A 619 -43.10 24.40 -1.98
C ALA A 619 -44.51 23.85 -1.67
N ALA A 620 -44.82 22.63 -2.11
CA ALA A 620 -46.07 21.95 -1.77
C ALA A 620 -46.15 21.64 -0.28
N TYR A 621 -45.05 21.16 0.33
CA TYR A 621 -44.98 20.96 1.78
C TYR A 621 -45.31 22.23 2.57
N VAL A 622 -44.62 23.33 2.24
CA VAL A 622 -44.85 24.63 2.92
C VAL A 622 -46.29 25.12 2.73
N ARG A 623 -46.88 24.99 1.53
CA ARG A 623 -48.27 25.36 1.29
C ARG A 623 -49.26 24.56 2.17
N ARG A 624 -49.11 23.24 2.23
CA ARG A 624 -49.93 22.34 3.05
C ARG A 624 -49.80 22.68 4.54
N LEU A 625 -48.57 22.89 5.01
CA LEU A 625 -48.27 23.23 6.40
C LEU A 625 -48.92 24.59 6.77
N ASN A 626 -48.77 25.63 5.93
CA ASN A 626 -49.36 26.95 6.16
C ASN A 626 -50.88 26.88 6.19
N LYS A 627 -51.52 26.10 5.29
CA LYS A 627 -52.98 25.91 5.31
C LYS A 627 -53.43 25.35 6.67
N LEU A 628 -52.76 24.33 7.18
CA LEU A 628 -53.04 23.73 8.49
C LEU A 628 -52.83 24.71 9.64
N LEU A 629 -51.75 25.49 9.65
CA LEU A 629 -51.46 26.47 10.70
C LEU A 629 -52.51 27.60 10.74
N VAL A 630 -53.01 28.03 9.58
CA VAL A 630 -54.11 29.01 9.52
C VAL A 630 -55.39 28.42 10.12
N GLU A 631 -55.75 27.17 9.79
CA GLU A 631 -56.94 26.52 10.33
C GLU A 631 -56.86 26.30 11.85
N LEU A 632 -55.65 26.07 12.39
CA LEU A 632 -55.44 25.92 13.84
C LEU A 632 -55.40 27.25 14.60
N SER A 633 -55.26 28.38 13.89
CA SER A 633 -55.17 29.72 14.49
C SER A 633 -56.53 30.38 14.61
N VAL A 634 -57.59 29.77 14.12
CA VAL A 634 -59.00 30.18 14.24
C VAL A 634 -59.70 29.36 15.32
#